data_eb28c931531ca0d1a34773df73eec1b6
#
_entry.id   eb28c931531ca0d1a34773df73eec1b6
#
_cell.length_a   1.000
_cell.length_b   1.000
_cell.length_c   1.000
_cell.angle_alpha   90.00
_cell.angle_beta   90.00
_cell.angle_gamma   90.00
#
_symmetry.space_group_name_H-M   'P 1'
#
loop_
_entity.id
_entity.type
_entity.pdbx_description
1 polymer ?
#
loop_
_entity_poly.entity_id
_entity_poly.type
_entity_poly.pdbx_seq_one_letter_code
_entity_poly.pdbx_strand_id
1 'polypeptide(L)'
;MFRALGARLTLDHKGVAGAALFEAAAQRTWDWATGGLKTAAVSLTEADLQENGVEVHVIRCDGGDRSLCRITVQRADEWDPSLLWLTTVDAVRTGDVVDIGVSVEQDLRHLRVPPSPLAPPLVALLHDFVSEGATAGTQRLSATPEAILGSEQIDSFVQGCLLDTGRRLPVVLFSAIKEEDGTYPSDAGNPALTARELCGLAQVFVMPRVEDSHRLTKRLGMLSVYDGAVRIYWPRLRLTDPPPRHPLHLRQRLNTSSGPAIIRRVVEAGARSYRPPDGTATLLAIRWREHEEERIAAITHDPDPARQASLLRDELLRVIDAKVALEHEMETLRHQLMRADEGDSLLNGVRTPPHPATELTGRQASPAHEVALPDPDDVA
;
A
#
# COMPACT_ATOMS: atom_id res chain seq x y z
N MET A 1 6.28 9.62 -13.03
CA MET A 1 6.78 8.55 -12.13
C MET A 1 5.68 7.55 -11.84
N PHE A 2 6.02 6.29 -11.71
CA PHE A 2 5.09 5.21 -11.37
C PHE A 2 5.40 4.73 -9.94
N ARG A 3 4.39 4.68 -9.06
CA ARG A 3 4.59 4.16 -7.71
C ARG A 3 4.58 2.65 -7.73
N ALA A 4 5.74 2.06 -7.46
CA ALA A 4 5.94 0.62 -7.42
C ALA A 4 5.56 0.01 -6.07
N LEU A 5 5.74 0.77 -4.96
CA LEU A 5 5.44 0.32 -3.60
C LEU A 5 4.95 1.48 -2.73
N GLY A 6 4.12 1.17 -1.74
CA GLY A 6 3.73 2.09 -0.69
C GLY A 6 3.35 1.34 0.57
N ALA A 7 3.95 1.71 1.70
CA ALA A 7 3.68 1.16 3.03
C ALA A 7 3.50 2.29 4.05
N ARG A 8 2.65 2.09 5.05
CA ARG A 8 2.49 2.97 6.20
C ARG A 8 2.46 2.15 7.48
N LEU A 9 3.38 2.45 8.37
CA LEU A 9 3.60 1.79 9.65
C LEU A 9 3.49 2.80 10.77
N THR A 10 3.22 2.35 11.98
CA THR A 10 3.16 3.20 13.17
C THR A 10 4.01 2.57 14.27
N LEU A 11 4.88 3.36 14.87
CA LEU A 11 5.64 3.03 16.07
C LEU A 11 4.98 3.74 17.26
N ASP A 12 4.55 2.94 18.23
CA ASP A 12 3.98 3.41 19.50
C ASP A 12 4.44 2.45 20.59
N HIS A 13 5.45 2.85 21.34
CA HIS A 13 6.02 2.04 22.40
C HIS A 13 5.67 2.65 23.75
N LYS A 14 4.80 2.00 24.52
CA LYS A 14 4.44 2.44 25.86
C LYS A 14 5.68 2.68 26.73
N GLY A 15 5.82 3.90 27.21
CA GLY A 15 6.92 4.30 28.09
C GLY A 15 8.20 4.78 27.37
N VAL A 16 8.21 4.85 26.06
CA VAL A 16 9.27 5.48 25.29
C VAL A 16 8.77 6.82 24.76
N ALA A 17 9.53 7.89 25.00
CA ALA A 17 9.15 9.21 24.50
C ALA A 17 9.14 9.22 22.96
N GLY A 18 8.12 9.81 22.38
CA GLY A 18 7.96 9.90 20.91
C GLY A 18 9.15 10.56 20.21
N ALA A 19 9.84 11.49 20.87
CA ALA A 19 11.06 12.08 20.35
C ALA A 19 12.19 11.05 20.19
N ALA A 20 12.35 10.14 21.14
CA ALA A 20 13.37 9.08 21.07
C ALA A 20 13.05 8.06 19.97
N LEU A 21 11.77 7.68 19.81
CA LEU A 21 11.30 6.82 18.72
C LEU A 21 11.53 7.47 17.35
N PHE A 22 11.26 8.76 17.25
CA PHE A 22 11.45 9.53 16.04
C PHE A 22 12.94 9.57 15.62
N GLU A 23 13.84 9.88 16.55
CA GLU A 23 15.27 9.88 16.27
C GLU A 23 15.79 8.49 15.91
N ALA A 24 15.33 7.45 16.59
CA ALA A 24 15.69 6.07 16.27
C ALA A 24 15.21 5.65 14.87
N ALA A 25 13.99 6.03 14.49
CA ALA A 25 13.44 5.75 13.17
C ALA A 25 14.19 6.51 12.07
N ALA A 26 14.53 7.78 12.31
CA ALA A 26 15.31 8.60 11.39
C ALA A 26 16.73 8.03 11.21
N GLN A 27 17.42 7.67 12.32
CA GLN A 27 18.75 7.07 12.27
C GLN A 27 18.76 5.76 11.51
N ARG A 28 17.81 4.87 11.78
CA ARG A 28 17.68 3.59 11.07
C ARG A 28 17.46 3.78 9.58
N THR A 29 16.60 4.71 9.21
CA THR A 29 16.36 5.03 7.80
C THR A 29 17.63 5.56 7.14
N TRP A 30 18.38 6.38 7.84
CA TRP A 30 19.68 6.91 7.38
C TRP A 30 20.70 5.77 7.19
N ASP A 31 20.84 4.89 8.17
CA ASP A 31 21.78 3.75 8.10
C ASP A 31 21.44 2.83 6.93
N TRP A 32 20.14 2.60 6.71
CA TRP A 32 19.66 1.87 5.53
C TRP A 32 19.95 2.61 4.23
N ALA A 33 19.66 3.91 4.15
CA ALA A 33 19.84 4.74 2.95
C ALA A 33 21.31 4.81 2.52
N THR A 34 22.19 4.92 3.48
CA THR A 34 23.64 5.03 3.25
C THR A 34 24.34 3.69 3.08
N GLY A 35 23.73 2.56 3.52
CA GLY A 35 24.13 1.19 3.18
C GLY A 35 25.58 0.83 3.46
N GLY A 36 26.21 1.47 4.46
CA GLY A 36 27.63 1.29 4.77
C GLY A 36 28.56 2.21 3.96
N LEU A 37 28.05 3.29 3.37
CA LEU A 37 28.88 4.39 2.89
C LEU A 37 29.74 4.87 4.07
N LYS A 38 31.06 5.02 3.85
CA LYS A 38 32.04 5.32 4.91
C LYS A 38 31.93 6.72 5.53
N THR A 39 30.96 7.50 5.13
CA THR A 39 30.67 8.85 5.62
C THR A 39 29.96 8.84 6.97
N ALA A 40 30.59 8.21 7.96
CA ALA A 40 30.05 7.90 9.29
C ALA A 40 29.82 9.10 10.22
N ALA A 41 29.87 10.33 9.76
CA ALA A 41 29.81 11.50 10.65
C ALA A 41 28.93 12.65 10.13
N VAL A 42 28.06 12.41 9.15
CA VAL A 42 27.09 13.44 8.78
C VAL A 42 25.98 13.38 9.81
N SER A 43 25.86 14.45 10.62
CA SER A 43 24.68 14.66 11.46
C SER A 43 23.42 14.53 10.60
N LEU A 44 22.37 13.89 11.11
CA LEU A 44 21.03 13.81 10.51
C LEU A 44 20.34 15.19 10.45
N THR A 45 21.13 16.23 10.24
CA THR A 45 20.67 17.54 9.81
C THR A 45 20.40 17.49 8.31
N GLU A 46 19.79 18.51 7.76
CA GLU A 46 19.65 18.61 6.31
C GLU A 46 20.99 18.35 5.61
N ALA A 47 21.02 17.31 4.81
CA ALA A 47 22.21 16.85 4.14
C ALA A 47 21.85 16.31 2.76
N ASP A 48 22.68 16.67 1.80
CA ASP A 48 22.71 16.07 0.48
C ASP A 48 23.99 15.23 0.37
N LEU A 49 23.84 13.94 0.16
CA LEU A 49 24.95 13.02 -0.03
C LEU A 49 24.86 12.44 -1.43
N GLN A 50 25.94 12.51 -2.17
CA GLN A 50 26.05 11.86 -3.48
C GLN A 50 27.33 11.01 -3.50
N GLU A 51 27.17 9.70 -3.55
CA GLU A 51 28.28 8.76 -3.60
C GLU A 51 27.89 7.49 -4.37
N ASN A 52 28.77 7.00 -5.24
CA ASN A 52 28.61 5.75 -5.98
C ASN A 52 27.28 5.63 -6.78
N GLY A 53 26.77 6.73 -7.33
CA GLY A 53 25.50 6.75 -8.08
C GLY A 53 24.26 6.67 -7.19
N VAL A 54 24.41 6.83 -5.88
CA VAL A 54 23.33 6.98 -4.91
C VAL A 54 23.29 8.43 -4.47
N GLU A 55 22.11 9.04 -4.55
CA GLU A 55 21.84 10.37 -4.02
C GLU A 55 20.90 10.23 -2.84
N VAL A 56 21.25 10.81 -1.70
CA VAL A 56 20.45 10.81 -0.48
C VAL A 56 20.19 12.25 -0.06
N HIS A 57 18.92 12.61 0.05
CA HIS A 57 18.47 13.92 0.52
C HIS A 57 17.72 13.77 1.84
N VAL A 58 18.08 14.60 2.82
CA VAL A 58 17.43 14.64 4.13
C VAL A 58 16.77 15.98 4.33
N ILE A 59 15.49 15.97 4.67
CA ILE A 59 14.73 17.15 5.06
C ILE A 59 14.22 16.93 6.49
N ARG A 60 14.50 17.85 7.40
CA ARG A 60 13.94 17.87 8.75
C ARG A 60 13.13 19.12 8.98
N CYS A 61 12.01 18.95 9.67
CA CYS A 61 11.10 20.03 10.02
C CYS A 61 10.53 19.80 11.43
N ASP A 62 10.55 20.83 12.25
CA ASP A 62 9.93 20.85 13.57
C ASP A 62 8.79 21.86 13.56
N GLY A 63 7.57 21.38 13.74
CA GLY A 63 6.33 22.18 13.80
C GLY A 63 5.72 22.19 15.21
N GLY A 64 6.54 22.15 16.25
CA GLY A 64 6.12 22.17 17.66
C GLY A 64 5.68 20.79 18.15
N ASP A 65 4.38 20.48 18.09
CA ASP A 65 3.83 19.18 18.49
C ASP A 65 4.09 18.06 17.49
N ARG A 66 4.57 18.43 16.30
CA ARG A 66 4.86 17.52 15.19
C ARG A 66 6.27 17.75 14.65
N SER A 67 6.92 16.66 14.27
CA SER A 67 8.22 16.72 13.59
C SER A 67 8.21 15.79 12.39
N LEU A 68 8.93 16.14 11.34
CA LEU A 68 9.13 15.34 10.13
C LEU A 68 10.62 15.13 9.90
N CYS A 69 11.01 13.91 9.59
CA CYS A 69 12.25 13.58 8.91
C CYS A 69 11.91 12.84 7.62
N ARG A 70 12.21 13.46 6.48
CA ARG A 70 12.12 12.84 5.16
C ARG A 70 13.50 12.47 4.68
N ILE A 71 13.68 11.22 4.32
CA ILE A 71 14.88 10.73 3.64
C ILE A 71 14.48 10.22 2.27
N THR A 72 15.07 10.83 1.25
CA THR A 72 14.84 10.45 -0.15
C THR A 72 16.11 9.86 -0.71
N VAL A 73 16.04 8.65 -1.28
CA VAL A 73 17.16 7.94 -1.88
C VAL A 73 16.87 7.74 -3.35
N GLN A 74 17.74 8.27 -4.19
CA GLN A 74 17.69 8.05 -5.63
C GLN A 74 18.84 7.10 -6.03
N ARG A 75 18.50 6.04 -6.76
CA ARG A 75 19.46 5.04 -7.27
C ARG A 75 19.14 4.69 -8.71
N ALA A 76 20.17 4.46 -9.50
CA ALA A 76 20.00 3.81 -10.79
C ALA A 76 19.65 2.32 -10.59
N ASP A 77 18.88 1.75 -11.52
CA ASP A 77 18.61 0.32 -11.57
C ASP A 77 19.90 -0.45 -11.90
N GLU A 78 20.09 -1.63 -11.27
CA GLU A 78 21.29 -2.44 -11.47
C GLU A 78 21.39 -3.00 -12.90
N TRP A 79 20.27 -3.25 -13.56
CA TRP A 79 20.18 -3.87 -14.86
C TRP A 79 20.02 -2.86 -15.99
N ASP A 80 19.40 -1.72 -15.69
CA ASP A 80 19.22 -0.61 -16.63
C ASP A 80 19.51 0.73 -15.95
N PRO A 81 20.75 1.24 -16.03
CA PRO A 81 21.15 2.50 -15.41
C PRO A 81 20.37 3.73 -15.89
N SER A 82 19.61 3.62 -16.99
CA SER A 82 18.72 4.70 -17.44
C SER A 82 17.44 4.81 -16.62
N LEU A 83 17.13 3.79 -15.80
CA LEU A 83 16.00 3.76 -14.91
C LEU A 83 16.43 4.25 -13.53
N LEU A 84 15.68 5.19 -12.99
CA LEU A 84 15.92 5.73 -11.65
C LEU A 84 14.82 5.25 -10.71
N TRP A 85 15.24 4.73 -9.57
CA TRP A 85 14.40 4.42 -8.42
C TRP A 85 14.47 5.55 -7.41
N LEU A 86 13.32 6.08 -7.05
CA LEU A 86 13.17 7.08 -6.00
C LEU A 86 12.46 6.43 -4.81
N THR A 87 13.19 6.23 -3.71
CA THR A 87 12.62 5.76 -2.45
C THR A 87 12.50 6.93 -1.49
N THR A 88 11.30 7.17 -0.98
CA THR A 88 11.04 8.20 0.02
C THR A 88 10.56 7.53 1.30
N VAL A 89 11.20 7.87 2.41
CA VAL A 89 10.80 7.45 3.76
C VAL A 89 10.49 8.70 4.57
N ASP A 90 9.25 8.78 5.06
CA ASP A 90 8.77 9.86 5.92
C ASP A 90 8.58 9.31 7.34
N ALA A 91 9.31 9.83 8.31
CA ALA A 91 9.01 9.65 9.72
C ALA A 91 8.30 10.91 10.22
N VAL A 92 7.06 10.77 10.71
CA VAL A 92 6.26 11.89 11.25
C VAL A 92 5.94 11.60 12.70
N ARG A 93 6.46 12.39 13.61
CA ARG A 93 6.09 12.35 15.02
C ARG A 93 4.87 13.22 15.28
N THR A 94 3.93 12.70 16.04
CA THR A 94 2.82 13.45 16.61
C THR A 94 2.66 13.00 18.07
N GLY A 95 3.06 13.85 19.02
CA GLY A 95 3.16 13.46 20.43
C GLY A 95 4.13 12.29 20.63
N ASP A 96 3.63 11.19 21.18
CA ASP A 96 4.41 9.96 21.45
C ASP A 96 4.33 8.91 20.33
N VAL A 97 3.61 9.19 19.26
CA VAL A 97 3.43 8.27 18.12
C VAL A 97 4.31 8.73 16.96
N VAL A 98 4.95 7.77 16.28
CA VAL A 98 5.71 7.99 15.04
C VAL A 98 5.08 7.19 13.91
N ASP A 99 4.54 7.89 12.93
CA ASP A 99 4.06 7.29 11.68
C ASP A 99 5.20 7.26 10.65
N ILE A 100 5.43 6.08 10.08
CA ILE A 100 6.43 5.86 9.03
C ILE A 100 5.69 5.64 7.71
N GLY A 101 5.99 6.49 6.73
CA GLY A 101 5.54 6.31 5.35
C GLY A 101 6.71 5.88 4.47
N VAL A 102 6.53 4.87 3.66
CA VAL A 102 7.53 4.42 2.70
C VAL A 102 6.89 4.37 1.33
N SER A 103 7.50 5.03 0.34
CA SER A 103 7.10 4.92 -1.06
C SER A 103 8.30 4.69 -1.95
N VAL A 104 8.12 3.85 -2.96
CA VAL A 104 9.09 3.64 -4.03
C VAL A 104 8.44 4.01 -5.34
N GLU A 105 9.08 4.90 -6.06
CA GLU A 105 8.65 5.36 -7.37
C GLU A 105 9.73 5.08 -8.40
N GLN A 106 9.32 4.81 -9.62
CA GLN A 106 10.20 4.57 -10.75
C GLN A 106 9.91 5.56 -11.87
N ASP A 107 10.95 6.08 -12.49
CA ASP A 107 10.81 6.89 -13.69
C ASP A 107 10.54 6.01 -14.90
N LEU A 108 9.33 6.11 -15.45
CA LEU A 108 8.86 5.30 -16.57
C LEU A 108 9.04 5.96 -17.94
N ARG A 109 9.72 7.10 -18.03
CA ARG A 109 9.81 7.84 -19.31
C ARG A 109 10.33 7.00 -20.47
N HIS A 110 11.01 5.89 -20.19
CA HIS A 110 11.62 5.01 -21.18
C HIS A 110 11.21 3.54 -21.10
N LEU A 111 10.26 3.17 -20.20
CA LEU A 111 9.93 1.78 -19.97
C LEU A 111 9.01 1.16 -21.02
N ARG A 112 9.46 0.02 -21.54
CA ARG A 112 8.64 -0.96 -22.29
C ARG A 112 8.23 -2.19 -21.44
N VAL A 113 8.79 -2.34 -20.25
CA VAL A 113 8.61 -3.52 -19.38
C VAL A 113 8.07 -3.09 -18.02
N PRO A 114 7.09 -3.79 -17.46
CA PRO A 114 6.61 -3.48 -16.10
C PRO A 114 7.75 -3.63 -15.09
N PRO A 115 7.88 -2.70 -14.14
CA PRO A 115 8.94 -2.72 -13.14
C PRO A 115 8.86 -3.96 -12.25
N SER A 116 10.02 -4.41 -11.74
CA SER A 116 10.05 -5.38 -10.65
C SER A 116 9.37 -4.79 -9.41
N PRO A 117 8.49 -5.55 -8.73
CA PRO A 117 7.68 -4.98 -7.65
C PRO A 117 8.45 -4.66 -6.36
N LEU A 118 9.68 -5.15 -6.18
CA LEU A 118 10.40 -4.99 -4.91
C LEU A 118 11.88 -4.68 -5.17
N ALA A 119 12.33 -3.55 -4.63
CA ALA A 119 13.75 -3.29 -4.44
C ALA A 119 14.23 -4.06 -3.19
N PRO A 120 15.12 -5.05 -3.30
CA PRO A 120 15.56 -5.89 -2.17
C PRO A 120 15.99 -5.14 -0.90
N PRO A 121 16.68 -3.98 -0.99
CA PRO A 121 17.09 -3.24 0.21
C PRO A 121 15.92 -2.76 1.07
N LEU A 122 14.76 -2.48 0.49
CA LEU A 122 13.60 -1.95 1.21
C LEU A 122 12.96 -2.96 2.14
N VAL A 123 12.95 -4.24 1.76
CA VAL A 123 12.43 -5.32 2.61
C VAL A 123 13.17 -5.37 3.93
N ALA A 124 14.50 -5.14 3.94
CA ALA A 124 15.29 -5.09 5.16
C ALA A 124 14.83 -3.95 6.08
N LEU A 125 14.65 -2.73 5.56
CA LEU A 125 14.17 -1.59 6.35
C LEU A 125 12.79 -1.86 6.97
N LEU A 126 11.85 -2.42 6.20
CA LEU A 126 10.52 -2.78 6.71
C LEU A 126 10.61 -3.86 7.80
N HIS A 127 11.50 -4.84 7.63
CA HIS A 127 11.79 -5.85 8.65
C HIS A 127 12.29 -5.24 9.95
N ASP A 128 13.18 -4.26 9.87
CA ASP A 128 13.73 -3.59 11.06
C ASP A 128 12.61 -2.89 11.84
N PHE A 129 11.75 -2.13 11.19
CA PHE A 129 10.59 -1.50 11.84
C PHE A 129 9.62 -2.52 12.44
N VAL A 130 9.35 -3.62 11.73
CA VAL A 130 8.45 -4.68 12.22
C VAL A 130 9.06 -5.41 13.41
N SER A 131 10.38 -5.65 13.42
CA SER A 131 11.07 -6.28 14.57
C SER A 131 11.03 -5.42 15.82
N GLU A 132 10.93 -4.10 15.67
CA GLU A 132 10.70 -3.13 16.75
C GLU A 132 9.24 -3.00 17.17
N GLY A 133 8.35 -3.82 16.62
CA GLY A 133 6.95 -3.84 17.00
C GLY A 133 6.07 -2.82 16.28
N ALA A 134 6.46 -2.36 15.10
CA ALA A 134 5.60 -1.51 14.28
C ALA A 134 4.24 -2.16 14.04
N THR A 135 3.21 -1.31 13.93
CA THR A 135 1.82 -1.69 13.67
C THR A 135 1.32 -1.06 12.39
N ALA A 136 0.22 -1.57 11.85
CA ALA A 136 -0.54 -0.93 10.78
C ALA A 136 -2.01 -0.80 11.19
N GLY A 137 -2.40 0.36 11.65
CA GLY A 137 -3.68 0.55 12.33
C GLY A 137 -3.70 -0.24 13.65
N THR A 138 -4.69 -1.14 13.80
CA THR A 138 -4.86 -2.00 14.98
C THR A 138 -4.00 -3.27 14.93
N GLN A 139 -3.33 -3.52 13.80
CA GLN A 139 -2.68 -4.79 13.52
C GLN A 139 -1.19 -4.75 13.88
N ARG A 140 -0.76 -5.71 14.70
CA ARG A 140 0.67 -5.99 14.88
C ARG A 140 1.20 -6.66 13.62
N LEU A 141 2.36 -6.20 13.17
CA LEU A 141 3.03 -6.73 11.99
C LEU A 141 3.96 -7.89 12.36
N SER A 142 4.15 -8.81 11.41
CA SER A 142 5.06 -9.95 11.55
C SER A 142 5.74 -10.25 10.21
N ALA A 143 7.01 -10.64 10.28
CA ALA A 143 7.77 -11.18 9.15
C ALA A 143 7.61 -12.70 9.01
N THR A 144 6.87 -13.34 9.92
CA THR A 144 6.58 -14.77 9.90
C THR A 144 5.07 -15.02 9.78
N PRO A 145 4.66 -16.12 9.13
CA PRO A 145 3.24 -16.45 9.04
C PRO A 145 2.70 -16.82 10.41
N GLU A 146 1.47 -16.40 10.70
CA GLU A 146 0.76 -16.73 11.92
C GLU A 146 -0.15 -17.95 11.70
N ALA A 147 -0.05 -18.96 12.57
CA ALA A 147 -0.88 -20.15 12.48
C ALA A 147 -2.23 -19.95 13.15
N ILE A 148 -3.31 -20.37 12.49
CA ILE A 148 -4.67 -20.36 13.02
C ILE A 148 -5.08 -21.81 13.32
N LEU A 149 -5.33 -22.10 14.60
CA LEU A 149 -5.59 -23.44 15.08
C LEU A 149 -6.87 -23.48 15.93
N GLY A 150 -7.80 -24.34 15.52
CA GLY A 150 -9.00 -24.61 16.31
C GLY A 150 -10.06 -23.51 16.23
N SER A 151 -11.23 -23.79 16.81
CA SER A 151 -12.43 -22.97 16.65
C SER A 151 -12.29 -21.57 17.22
N GLU A 152 -11.69 -21.44 18.39
CA GLU A 152 -11.55 -20.15 19.09
C GLU A 152 -10.65 -19.18 18.32
N GLN A 153 -9.51 -19.67 17.81
CA GLN A 153 -8.62 -18.83 17.00
C GLN A 153 -9.25 -18.46 15.65
N ILE A 154 -10.06 -19.37 15.05
CA ILE A 154 -10.80 -19.04 13.82
C ILE A 154 -11.82 -17.95 14.08
N ASP A 155 -12.56 -18.01 15.19
CA ASP A 155 -13.54 -16.98 15.54
C ASP A 155 -12.85 -15.64 15.83
N SER A 156 -11.74 -15.66 16.56
CA SER A 156 -10.91 -14.48 16.81
C SER A 156 -10.34 -13.91 15.51
N PHE A 157 -9.83 -14.75 14.62
CA PHE A 157 -9.32 -14.34 13.31
C PHE A 157 -10.41 -13.70 12.44
N VAL A 158 -11.60 -14.30 12.37
CA VAL A 158 -12.69 -13.76 11.57
C VAL A 158 -13.16 -12.42 12.14
N GLN A 159 -13.45 -12.34 13.45
CA GLN A 159 -14.02 -11.13 14.07
C GLN A 159 -12.97 -10.06 14.34
N GLY A 160 -11.82 -10.44 14.89
CA GLY A 160 -10.79 -9.51 15.35
C GLY A 160 -9.77 -9.13 14.28
N CYS A 161 -9.69 -9.88 13.17
CA CYS A 161 -8.77 -9.59 12.08
C CYS A 161 -9.51 -9.33 10.76
N LEU A 162 -10.24 -10.31 10.20
CA LEU A 162 -10.81 -10.16 8.86
C LEU A 162 -11.90 -9.09 8.79
N LEU A 163 -12.80 -9.03 9.78
CA LEU A 163 -13.93 -8.09 9.84
C LEU A 163 -13.59 -6.79 10.59
N ASP A 164 -12.38 -6.65 11.11
CA ASP A 164 -11.93 -5.41 11.75
C ASP A 164 -11.94 -4.25 10.74
N THR A 165 -12.75 -3.23 11.02
CA THR A 165 -12.84 -2.01 10.20
C THR A 165 -11.60 -1.12 10.29
N GLY A 166 -10.82 -1.26 11.36
CA GLY A 166 -9.54 -0.58 11.58
C GLY A 166 -8.38 -1.21 10.79
N ARG A 167 -8.59 -2.40 10.23
CA ARG A 167 -7.59 -3.10 9.43
C ARG A 167 -7.20 -2.31 8.19
N ARG A 168 -5.91 -2.03 8.05
CA ARG A 168 -5.33 -1.26 6.94
C ARG A 168 -4.67 -2.14 5.89
N LEU A 169 -4.10 -3.28 6.31
CA LEU A 169 -3.36 -4.18 5.42
C LEU A 169 -4.23 -5.34 4.91
N PRO A 170 -3.94 -5.85 3.72
CA PRO A 170 -4.49 -7.11 3.26
C PRO A 170 -4.01 -8.28 4.12
N VAL A 171 -4.79 -9.35 4.11
CA VAL A 171 -4.44 -10.64 4.69
C VAL A 171 -4.28 -11.65 3.57
N VAL A 172 -3.16 -12.39 3.57
CA VAL A 172 -2.92 -13.53 2.69
C VAL A 172 -3.02 -14.79 3.54
N LEU A 173 -4.01 -15.63 3.25
CA LEU A 173 -4.28 -16.84 4.00
C LEU A 173 -4.00 -18.08 3.13
N PHE A 174 -3.14 -18.96 3.63
CA PHE A 174 -2.83 -20.26 3.05
C PHE A 174 -3.58 -21.36 3.80
N SER A 175 -4.18 -22.28 3.09
CA SER A 175 -4.75 -23.50 3.66
C SER A 175 -3.87 -24.72 3.36
N ALA A 176 -3.84 -25.70 4.28
CA ALA A 176 -3.20 -26.97 4.03
C ALA A 176 -3.88 -27.76 2.91
N ILE A 177 -3.12 -28.65 2.28
CA ILE A 177 -3.61 -29.64 1.31
C ILE A 177 -4.52 -30.64 2.02
N LYS A 178 -5.62 -31.01 1.39
CA LYS A 178 -6.70 -31.83 2.00
C LYS A 178 -6.22 -33.16 2.62
N GLU A 179 -5.22 -33.75 2.03
CA GLU A 179 -4.71 -35.07 2.47
C GLU A 179 -3.52 -34.98 3.44
N GLU A 180 -2.96 -33.77 3.66
CA GLU A 180 -1.70 -33.59 4.42
C GLU A 180 -1.75 -32.33 5.27
N ASP A 181 -1.93 -32.49 6.58
CA ASP A 181 -1.84 -31.39 7.52
C ASP A 181 -0.44 -30.76 7.50
N GLY A 182 -0.38 -29.42 7.52
CA GLY A 182 0.86 -28.67 7.50
C GLY A 182 1.55 -28.57 6.14
N THR A 183 1.05 -29.21 5.10
CA THR A 183 1.59 -29.18 3.75
C THR A 183 0.87 -28.12 2.91
N TYR A 184 1.65 -27.30 2.18
CA TYR A 184 1.17 -26.25 1.30
C TYR A 184 1.67 -26.49 -0.14
N PRO A 185 0.90 -26.11 -1.17
CA PRO A 185 1.35 -26.24 -2.55
C PRO A 185 2.62 -25.41 -2.79
N SER A 186 3.67 -26.05 -3.32
CA SER A 186 4.93 -25.35 -3.67
C SER A 186 4.70 -24.21 -4.68
N ASP A 187 3.78 -24.40 -5.60
CA ASP A 187 3.42 -23.42 -6.63
C ASP A 187 2.68 -22.18 -6.09
N ALA A 188 2.08 -22.27 -4.90
CA ALA A 188 1.51 -21.11 -4.20
C ALA A 188 2.57 -20.20 -3.60
N GLY A 189 3.83 -20.66 -3.55
CA GLY A 189 4.90 -20.06 -2.79
C GLY A 189 4.99 -20.61 -1.36
N ASN A 190 6.15 -20.44 -0.75
CA ASN A 190 6.36 -20.77 0.65
C ASN A 190 5.71 -19.69 1.54
N PRO A 191 4.79 -20.01 2.46
CA PRO A 191 4.17 -19.04 3.35
C PRO A 191 5.19 -18.18 4.14
N ALA A 192 6.30 -18.80 4.61
CA ALA A 192 7.33 -18.08 5.35
C ALA A 192 8.08 -17.08 4.45
N LEU A 193 8.42 -17.46 3.22
CA LEU A 193 9.00 -16.54 2.25
C LEU A 193 8.03 -15.40 1.91
N THR A 194 6.75 -15.72 1.67
CA THR A 194 5.71 -14.73 1.39
C THR A 194 5.55 -13.74 2.55
N ALA A 195 5.55 -14.21 3.80
CA ALA A 195 5.48 -13.34 4.98
C ALA A 195 6.68 -12.40 5.07
N ARG A 196 7.87 -12.90 4.76
CA ARG A 196 9.08 -12.10 4.74
C ARG A 196 9.05 -11.04 3.64
N GLU A 197 8.66 -11.40 2.42
CA GLU A 197 8.60 -10.46 1.29
C GLU A 197 7.47 -9.45 1.42
N LEU A 198 6.35 -9.80 2.07
CA LEU A 198 5.23 -8.91 2.33
C LEU A 198 5.27 -8.24 3.71
N CYS A 199 6.40 -8.31 4.42
CA CYS A 199 6.60 -7.67 5.71
C CYS A 199 6.26 -6.17 5.62
N GLY A 200 5.35 -5.69 6.49
CA GLY A 200 4.85 -4.31 6.45
C GLY A 200 3.84 -3.99 5.33
N LEU A 201 3.55 -4.92 4.42
CA LEU A 201 2.63 -4.75 3.30
C LEU A 201 1.37 -5.61 3.40
N ALA A 202 1.47 -6.76 4.06
CA ALA A 202 0.35 -7.66 4.35
C ALA A 202 0.62 -8.47 5.60
N GLN A 203 -0.44 -9.03 6.19
CA GLN A 203 -0.32 -10.11 7.17
C GLN A 203 -0.48 -11.45 6.47
N VAL A 204 0.37 -12.40 6.81
CA VAL A 204 0.32 -13.76 6.25
C VAL A 204 -0.09 -14.73 7.34
N PHE A 205 -1.15 -15.48 7.07
CA PHE A 205 -1.66 -16.51 7.96
C PHE A 205 -1.63 -17.87 7.28
N VAL A 206 -1.55 -18.91 8.10
CA VAL A 206 -1.62 -20.30 7.66
C VAL A 206 -2.67 -21.06 8.46
N MET A 207 -3.43 -21.92 7.82
CA MET A 207 -4.27 -22.93 8.45
C MET A 207 -3.64 -24.30 8.21
N PRO A 208 -2.88 -24.84 9.19
CA PRO A 208 -2.16 -26.09 9.00
C PRO A 208 -3.04 -27.33 9.07
N ARG A 209 -4.29 -27.23 9.56
CA ARG A 209 -5.22 -28.35 9.67
C ARG A 209 -6.37 -28.22 8.69
N VAL A 210 -6.65 -29.30 8.01
CA VAL A 210 -7.78 -29.38 7.05
C VAL A 210 -9.13 -29.11 7.73
N GLU A 211 -9.29 -29.60 8.96
CA GLU A 211 -10.50 -29.37 9.75
C GLU A 211 -10.79 -27.89 10.00
N ASP A 212 -9.73 -27.08 10.19
CA ASP A 212 -9.86 -25.66 10.44
C ASP A 212 -10.34 -24.91 9.19
N SER A 213 -9.96 -25.37 8.00
CA SER A 213 -10.51 -24.88 6.73
C SER A 213 -12.03 -25.16 6.62
N HIS A 214 -12.48 -26.31 7.07
CA HIS A 214 -13.93 -26.64 7.11
C HIS A 214 -14.67 -25.74 8.11
N ARG A 215 -14.07 -25.47 9.27
CA ARG A 215 -14.67 -24.55 10.27
C ARG A 215 -14.74 -23.12 9.72
N LEU A 216 -13.69 -22.65 9.06
CA LEU A 216 -13.68 -21.35 8.39
C LEU A 216 -14.77 -21.26 7.31
N THR A 217 -14.99 -22.35 6.55
CA THR A 217 -16.05 -22.42 5.53
C THR A 217 -17.43 -22.22 6.13
N LYS A 218 -17.70 -22.77 7.32
CA LYS A 218 -18.97 -22.54 8.03
C LYS A 218 -19.16 -21.07 8.44
N ARG A 219 -18.09 -20.31 8.67
CA ARG A 219 -18.13 -18.88 9.05
C ARG A 219 -18.19 -17.94 7.86
N LEU A 220 -17.43 -18.21 6.81
CA LEU A 220 -17.22 -17.29 5.68
C LEU A 220 -17.92 -17.75 4.38
N GLY A 221 -18.46 -18.97 4.33
CA GLY A 221 -19.10 -19.49 3.13
C GLY A 221 -18.18 -19.43 1.91
N MET A 222 -18.63 -18.76 0.86
CA MET A 222 -17.89 -18.61 -0.40
C MET A 222 -16.61 -17.76 -0.26
N LEU A 223 -16.45 -17.03 0.83
CA LEU A 223 -15.24 -16.25 1.13
C LEU A 223 -14.18 -17.10 1.85
N SER A 224 -14.39 -18.38 2.08
CA SER A 224 -13.45 -19.30 2.70
C SER A 224 -12.27 -19.67 1.81
N VAL A 225 -11.26 -20.32 2.42
CA VAL A 225 -10.10 -20.92 1.74
C VAL A 225 -9.97 -22.38 2.19
N TYR A 226 -9.57 -23.27 1.27
CA TYR A 226 -9.52 -24.72 1.53
C TYR A 226 -8.61 -25.44 0.53
N ASP A 227 -8.23 -26.67 0.84
CA ASP A 227 -7.54 -27.63 -0.05
C ASP A 227 -6.31 -27.05 -0.75
N GLY A 228 -5.39 -26.49 0.02
CA GLY A 228 -4.17 -25.90 -0.53
C GLY A 228 -4.37 -24.59 -1.32
N ALA A 229 -5.56 -24.00 -1.28
CA ALA A 229 -5.79 -22.72 -1.91
C ALA A 229 -5.17 -21.56 -1.10
N VAL A 230 -4.95 -20.43 -1.77
CA VAL A 230 -4.52 -19.17 -1.18
C VAL A 230 -5.55 -18.10 -1.47
N ARG A 231 -5.92 -17.32 -0.46
CA ARG A 231 -6.85 -16.19 -0.63
C ARG A 231 -6.25 -14.89 -0.11
N ILE A 232 -6.48 -13.81 -0.86
CA ILE A 232 -6.14 -12.44 -0.44
C ILE A 232 -7.43 -11.77 0.03
N TYR A 233 -7.47 -11.36 1.32
CA TYR A 233 -8.57 -10.58 1.86
C TYR A 233 -8.16 -9.11 1.93
N TRP A 234 -8.78 -8.29 1.10
CA TRP A 234 -8.56 -6.84 1.17
C TRP A 234 -9.14 -6.24 2.45
N PRO A 235 -8.64 -5.09 2.91
CA PRO A 235 -9.22 -4.36 4.03
C PRO A 235 -10.72 -4.08 3.84
N ARG A 236 -11.42 -3.90 4.96
CA ARG A 236 -12.89 -3.66 4.99
C ARG A 236 -13.70 -4.79 4.37
N LEU A 237 -13.32 -6.03 4.65
CA LEU A 237 -14.10 -7.21 4.27
C LEU A 237 -15.50 -7.14 4.89
N ARG A 238 -16.52 -7.49 4.08
CA ARG A 238 -17.89 -7.74 4.52
C ARG A 238 -18.30 -9.14 4.11
N LEU A 239 -19.09 -9.82 4.94
CA LEU A 239 -19.58 -11.17 4.61
C LEU A 239 -20.46 -11.19 3.35
N THR A 240 -21.00 -10.04 2.96
CA THR A 240 -21.79 -9.82 1.75
C THR A 240 -20.97 -9.46 0.52
N ASP A 241 -19.64 -9.35 0.66
CA ASP A 241 -18.78 -9.03 -0.49
C ASP A 241 -18.83 -10.13 -1.54
N PRO A 242 -18.83 -9.77 -2.83
CA PRO A 242 -18.74 -10.76 -3.89
C PRO A 242 -17.38 -11.47 -3.84
N PRO A 243 -17.33 -12.82 -3.95
CA PRO A 243 -16.09 -13.58 -3.82
C PRO A 243 -14.93 -13.11 -4.71
N PRO A 244 -15.14 -12.63 -5.96
CA PRO A 244 -14.07 -12.12 -6.81
C PRO A 244 -13.36 -10.89 -6.27
N ARG A 245 -14.00 -10.12 -5.35
CA ARG A 245 -13.35 -9.00 -4.67
C ARG A 245 -12.15 -9.45 -3.84
N HIS A 246 -12.23 -10.66 -3.27
CA HIS A 246 -11.18 -11.27 -2.46
C HIS A 246 -10.61 -12.49 -3.20
N PRO A 247 -9.59 -12.32 -4.05
CA PRO A 247 -9.14 -13.35 -4.99
C PRO A 247 -8.78 -14.65 -4.29
N LEU A 248 -9.30 -15.75 -4.82
CA LEU A 248 -8.97 -17.11 -4.42
C LEU A 248 -8.13 -17.77 -5.52
N HIS A 249 -6.95 -18.20 -5.15
CA HIS A 249 -6.03 -18.97 -5.98
C HIS A 249 -6.20 -20.46 -5.64
N LEU A 250 -6.96 -21.17 -6.45
CA LEU A 250 -7.23 -22.61 -6.25
C LEU A 250 -5.99 -23.44 -6.54
N ARG A 251 -5.73 -24.50 -5.74
CA ARG A 251 -4.60 -25.42 -5.89
C ARG A 251 -4.43 -25.91 -7.33
N GLN A 252 -5.54 -26.32 -7.97
CA GLN A 252 -5.51 -26.88 -9.34
C GLN A 252 -5.13 -25.87 -10.42
N ARG A 253 -5.11 -24.58 -10.09
CA ARG A 253 -4.74 -23.47 -11.00
C ARG A 253 -3.41 -22.82 -10.62
N LEU A 254 -2.76 -23.33 -9.58
CA LEU A 254 -1.45 -22.83 -9.17
C LEU A 254 -0.38 -23.36 -10.13
N ASN A 255 0.60 -22.53 -10.39
CA ASN A 255 1.82 -22.84 -11.12
C ASN A 255 3.01 -22.08 -10.53
N THR A 256 4.22 -22.31 -11.01
CA THR A 256 5.45 -21.71 -10.50
C THR A 256 5.45 -20.16 -10.46
N SER A 257 4.60 -19.50 -11.24
CA SER A 257 4.46 -18.04 -11.23
C SER A 257 3.39 -17.53 -10.27
N SER A 258 2.61 -18.41 -9.63
CA SER A 258 1.47 -17.99 -8.79
C SER A 258 1.91 -17.30 -7.49
N GLY A 259 2.96 -17.81 -6.84
CA GLY A 259 3.53 -17.17 -5.65
C GLY A 259 3.98 -15.72 -5.92
N PRO A 260 4.88 -15.49 -6.89
CA PRO A 260 5.26 -14.13 -7.30
C PRO A 260 4.08 -13.25 -7.73
N ALA A 261 3.06 -13.82 -8.39
CA ALA A 261 1.86 -13.07 -8.80
C ALA A 261 1.01 -12.61 -7.61
N ILE A 262 0.89 -13.44 -6.57
CA ILE A 262 0.20 -13.08 -5.31
C ILE A 262 0.92 -11.91 -4.66
N ILE A 263 2.25 -12.00 -4.50
CA ILE A 263 3.08 -10.94 -3.90
C ILE A 263 2.93 -9.65 -4.69
N ARG A 264 3.12 -9.69 -6.00
CA ARG A 264 2.98 -8.54 -6.90
C ARG A 264 1.62 -7.86 -6.74
N ARG A 265 0.54 -8.62 -6.71
CA ARG A 265 -0.82 -8.08 -6.57
C ARG A 265 -1.02 -7.33 -5.26
N VAL A 266 -0.46 -7.83 -4.16
CA VAL A 266 -0.50 -7.16 -2.85
C VAL A 266 0.29 -5.86 -2.89
N VAL A 267 1.52 -5.90 -3.41
CA VAL A 267 2.41 -4.73 -3.53
C VAL A 267 1.77 -3.64 -4.40
N GLU A 268 1.22 -3.97 -5.56
CA GLU A 268 0.54 -3.03 -6.45
C GLU A 268 -0.70 -2.40 -5.78
N ALA A 269 -1.46 -3.17 -5.01
CA ALA A 269 -2.60 -2.64 -4.27
C ALA A 269 -2.15 -1.67 -3.17
N GLY A 270 -1.09 -2.00 -2.45
CA GLY A 270 -0.44 -1.11 -1.48
C GLY A 270 0.02 0.20 -2.12
N ALA A 271 0.72 0.12 -3.25
CA ALA A 271 1.20 1.28 -4.00
C ALA A 271 0.06 2.23 -4.41
N ARG A 272 -1.06 1.67 -4.92
CA ARG A 272 -2.23 2.45 -5.33
C ARG A 272 -2.97 3.09 -4.16
N SER A 273 -3.00 2.43 -3.02
CA SER A 273 -3.74 2.90 -1.83
C SER A 273 -2.88 3.76 -0.89
N TYR A 274 -1.59 3.84 -1.13
CA TYR A 274 -0.66 4.57 -0.26
C TYR A 274 -1.06 6.05 -0.12
N ARG A 275 -0.98 6.50 1.12
CA ARG A 275 -1.04 7.93 1.49
C ARG A 275 0.11 8.21 2.45
N PRO A 276 0.83 9.33 2.27
CA PRO A 276 1.85 9.76 3.24
C PRO A 276 1.27 9.86 4.65
N PRO A 277 2.09 9.80 5.69
CA PRO A 277 1.68 10.10 7.06
C PRO A 277 0.98 11.46 7.16
N ASP A 278 0.03 11.55 8.09
CA ASP A 278 -0.75 12.78 8.26
C ASP A 278 0.14 13.92 8.74
N GLY A 279 0.01 15.09 8.11
CA GLY A 279 0.84 16.26 8.39
C GLY A 279 2.11 16.37 7.54
N THR A 280 2.54 15.32 6.83
CA THR A 280 3.73 15.36 5.95
C THR A 280 3.70 16.58 5.01
N ALA A 281 2.60 16.77 4.27
CA ALA A 281 2.50 17.86 3.31
C ALA A 281 2.57 19.25 3.99
N THR A 282 1.94 19.39 5.16
CA THR A 282 1.94 20.63 5.92
C THR A 282 3.35 20.98 6.42
N LEU A 283 4.05 19.99 7.00
CA LEU A 283 5.39 20.18 7.52
C LEU A 283 6.39 20.51 6.40
N LEU A 284 6.29 19.83 5.27
CA LEU A 284 7.11 20.17 4.09
C LEU A 284 6.82 21.57 3.56
N ALA A 285 5.57 22.00 3.56
CA ALA A 285 5.22 23.36 3.13
C ALA A 285 5.78 24.42 4.09
N ILE A 286 5.79 24.14 5.41
CA ILE A 286 6.44 25.01 6.40
C ILE A 286 7.94 25.10 6.11
N ARG A 287 8.63 23.95 6.00
CA ARG A 287 10.07 23.91 5.76
C ARG A 287 10.48 24.58 4.45
N TRP A 288 9.69 24.33 3.40
CA TRP A 288 9.94 24.97 2.11
C TRP A 288 9.84 26.51 2.21
N ARG A 289 8.87 27.03 2.98
CA ARG A 289 8.72 28.47 3.23
C ARG A 289 9.92 29.03 4.01
N GLU A 290 10.32 28.36 5.10
CA GLU A 290 11.50 28.76 5.89
C GLU A 290 12.75 28.84 5.02
N HIS A 291 13.00 27.80 4.21
CA HIS A 291 14.15 27.77 3.31
C HIS A 291 14.10 28.88 2.25
N GLU A 292 12.90 29.20 1.77
CA GLU A 292 12.68 30.33 0.85
C GLU A 292 12.99 31.66 1.52
N GLU A 293 12.51 31.85 2.75
CA GLU A 293 12.76 33.04 3.55
C GLU A 293 14.27 33.21 3.88
N GLU A 294 14.94 32.13 4.30
CA GLU A 294 16.39 32.09 4.55
C GLU A 294 17.18 32.49 3.30
N ARG A 295 16.79 31.96 2.14
CA ARG A 295 17.46 32.26 0.87
C ARG A 295 17.26 33.72 0.45
N ILE A 296 16.03 34.22 0.54
CA ILE A 296 15.74 35.64 0.25
C ILE A 296 16.49 36.53 1.21
N ALA A 297 16.56 36.20 2.50
CA ALA A 297 17.32 36.95 3.48
C ALA A 297 18.82 36.97 3.16
N ALA A 298 19.40 35.83 2.78
CA ALA A 298 20.80 35.72 2.36
C ALA A 298 21.09 36.60 1.16
N ILE A 299 20.22 36.65 0.15
CA ILE A 299 20.36 37.53 -1.01
C ILE A 299 20.24 38.99 -0.60
N THR A 300 19.28 39.34 0.25
CA THR A 300 18.99 40.72 0.66
C THR A 300 20.10 41.31 1.51
N HIS A 301 20.81 40.48 2.28
CA HIS A 301 21.92 40.90 3.14
C HIS A 301 23.31 40.79 2.48
N ASP A 302 23.37 40.44 1.17
CA ASP A 302 24.65 40.42 0.45
C ASP A 302 25.27 41.86 0.43
N PRO A 303 26.50 42.05 0.87
CA PRO A 303 27.11 43.35 0.96
C PRO A 303 27.47 43.99 -0.40
N ASP A 304 27.48 43.20 -1.48
CA ASP A 304 27.73 43.67 -2.84
C ASP A 304 26.41 43.91 -3.59
N PRO A 305 26.06 45.20 -3.85
CA PRO A 305 24.79 45.51 -4.55
C PRO A 305 24.71 44.95 -5.97
N ALA A 306 25.84 44.79 -6.66
CA ALA A 306 25.84 44.22 -8.01
C ALA A 306 25.56 42.70 -7.98
N ARG A 307 26.16 42.03 -7.02
CA ARG A 307 25.92 40.60 -6.76
C ARG A 307 24.48 40.38 -6.27
N GLN A 308 24.00 41.19 -5.34
CA GLN A 308 22.60 41.15 -4.88
C GLN A 308 21.62 41.30 -6.03
N ALA A 309 21.82 42.27 -6.94
CA ALA A 309 20.95 42.45 -8.10
C ALA A 309 20.99 41.25 -9.05
N SER A 310 22.15 40.61 -9.25
CA SER A 310 22.27 39.40 -10.04
C SER A 310 21.51 38.24 -9.42
N LEU A 311 21.70 37.96 -8.11
CA LEU A 311 21.04 36.91 -7.38
C LEU A 311 19.51 37.06 -7.36
N LEU A 312 19.00 38.30 -7.19
CA LEU A 312 17.57 38.59 -7.26
C LEU A 312 16.99 38.35 -8.67
N ARG A 313 17.79 38.64 -9.71
CA ARG A 313 17.38 38.36 -11.08
C ARG A 313 17.28 36.85 -11.34
N ASP A 314 18.29 36.10 -10.90
CA ASP A 314 18.33 34.64 -11.04
C ASP A 314 17.17 34.01 -10.28
N GLU A 315 16.87 34.52 -9.09
CA GLU A 315 15.72 34.08 -8.30
C GLU A 315 14.38 34.36 -8.97
N LEU A 316 14.24 35.56 -9.54
CA LEU A 316 13.02 35.91 -10.29
C LEU A 316 12.82 34.95 -11.48
N LEU A 317 13.86 34.65 -12.23
CA LEU A 317 13.80 33.70 -13.34
C LEU A 317 13.41 32.32 -12.86
N ARG A 318 13.99 31.84 -11.76
CA ARG A 318 13.64 30.55 -11.16
C ARG A 318 12.17 30.47 -10.74
N VAL A 319 11.61 31.52 -10.16
CA VAL A 319 10.20 31.59 -9.77
C VAL A 319 9.29 31.59 -11.00
N ILE A 320 9.68 32.30 -12.05
CA ILE A 320 8.94 32.32 -13.33
C ILE A 320 8.94 30.92 -13.94
N ASP A 321 10.10 30.24 -14.01
CA ASP A 321 10.20 28.90 -14.58
C ASP A 321 9.36 27.88 -13.78
N ALA A 322 9.43 27.95 -12.44
CA ALA A 322 8.62 27.11 -11.56
C ALA A 322 7.11 27.35 -11.78
N LYS A 323 6.68 28.61 -11.96
CA LYS A 323 5.30 28.96 -12.24
C LYS A 323 4.84 28.36 -13.58
N VAL A 324 5.63 28.50 -14.62
CA VAL A 324 5.33 27.96 -15.96
C VAL A 324 5.22 26.42 -15.90
N ALA A 325 6.13 25.76 -15.18
CA ALA A 325 6.09 24.31 -14.99
C ALA A 325 4.78 23.86 -14.28
N LEU A 326 4.37 24.56 -13.22
CA LEU A 326 3.14 24.29 -12.50
C LEU A 326 1.89 24.52 -13.36
N GLU A 327 1.86 25.59 -14.16
CA GLU A 327 0.76 25.87 -15.09
C GLU A 327 0.61 24.74 -16.12
N HIS A 328 1.74 24.25 -16.65
CA HIS A 328 1.75 23.11 -17.59
C HIS A 328 1.28 21.81 -16.94
N GLU A 329 1.71 21.53 -15.71
CA GLU A 329 1.26 20.36 -14.95
C GLU A 329 -0.25 20.44 -14.66
N MET A 330 -0.74 21.59 -14.24
CA MET A 330 -2.17 21.81 -14.01
C MET A 330 -3.00 21.61 -15.31
N GLU A 331 -2.49 22.05 -16.45
CA GLU A 331 -3.16 21.84 -17.74
C GLU A 331 -3.19 20.35 -18.12
N THR A 332 -2.08 19.66 -17.91
CA THR A 332 -1.97 18.20 -18.11
C THR A 332 -2.97 17.44 -17.24
N LEU A 333 -3.06 17.77 -15.95
CA LEU A 333 -4.01 17.16 -15.01
C LEU A 333 -5.48 17.45 -15.40
N ARG A 334 -5.78 18.67 -15.85
CA ARG A 334 -7.11 19.00 -16.36
C ARG A 334 -7.50 18.16 -17.58
N HIS A 335 -6.58 17.98 -18.54
CA HIS A 335 -6.81 17.11 -19.69
C HIS A 335 -6.99 15.64 -19.28
N GLN A 336 -6.26 15.16 -18.29
CA GLN A 336 -6.44 13.80 -17.75
C GLN A 336 -7.81 13.62 -17.08
N LEU A 337 -8.26 14.60 -16.31
CA LEU A 337 -9.58 14.60 -15.68
C LEU A 337 -10.71 14.62 -16.73
N MET A 338 -10.62 15.46 -17.75
CA MET A 338 -11.61 15.48 -18.83
C MET A 338 -11.72 14.14 -19.55
N ARG A 339 -10.60 13.48 -19.84
CA ARG A 339 -10.59 12.14 -20.44
C ARG A 339 -11.15 11.06 -19.52
N ALA A 340 -10.95 11.16 -18.21
CA ALA A 340 -11.53 10.24 -17.24
C ALA A 340 -13.05 10.39 -17.17
N ASP A 341 -13.57 11.62 -17.17
CA ASP A 341 -15.01 11.92 -17.20
C ASP A 341 -15.66 11.45 -18.52
N GLU A 342 -14.99 11.60 -19.65
CA GLU A 342 -15.45 11.08 -20.94
C GLU A 342 -15.49 9.56 -20.95
N GLY A 343 -14.49 8.88 -20.33
CA GLY A 343 -14.45 7.43 -20.17
C GLY A 343 -15.59 6.90 -19.31
N ASP A 344 -15.88 7.53 -18.19
CA ASP A 344 -17.01 7.19 -17.31
C ASP A 344 -18.37 7.46 -17.97
N SER A 345 -18.47 8.51 -18.78
CA SER A 345 -19.69 8.82 -19.56
C SER A 345 -19.96 7.76 -20.62
N LEU A 346 -18.93 7.22 -21.28
CA LEU A 346 -19.07 6.13 -22.25
C LEU A 346 -19.43 4.79 -21.58
N LEU A 347 -18.93 4.50 -20.39
CA LEU A 347 -19.29 3.30 -19.61
C LEU A 347 -20.72 3.38 -19.06
N ASN A 348 -21.19 4.57 -18.68
CA ASN A 348 -22.56 4.80 -18.23
C ASN A 348 -23.56 4.94 -19.41
N GLY A 349 -23.09 5.17 -20.63
CA GLY A 349 -23.91 5.26 -21.84
C GLY A 349 -24.36 3.91 -22.43
N VAL A 350 -23.78 2.79 -21.97
CA VAL A 350 -24.29 1.44 -22.30
C VAL A 350 -25.45 1.11 -21.36
N ARG A 351 -26.48 1.92 -21.37
CA ARG A 351 -27.81 1.54 -20.86
C ARG A 351 -28.34 0.48 -21.80
N THR A 352 -28.65 -0.69 -21.25
CA THR A 352 -29.50 -1.72 -21.83
C THR A 352 -30.60 -1.08 -22.68
N PRO A 353 -30.76 -1.52 -23.94
CA PRO A 353 -31.90 -1.05 -24.75
C PRO A 353 -33.18 -1.42 -23.98
N PRO A 354 -34.20 -0.55 -23.98
CA PRO A 354 -35.47 -0.87 -23.36
C PRO A 354 -36.02 -2.11 -24.09
N HIS A 355 -36.35 -3.15 -23.32
CA HIS A 355 -37.13 -4.28 -23.82
C HIS A 355 -38.34 -3.71 -24.58
N PRO A 356 -38.60 -4.13 -25.81
CA PRO A 356 -39.81 -3.76 -26.48
C PRO A 356 -41.00 -4.21 -25.65
N ALA A 357 -41.81 -3.26 -25.20
CA ALA A 357 -43.06 -3.56 -24.54
C ALA A 357 -43.91 -4.39 -25.55
N THR A 358 -44.10 -5.69 -25.24
CA THR A 358 -45.04 -6.52 -25.97
C THR A 358 -46.43 -6.01 -25.59
N GLU A 359 -47.06 -5.28 -26.50
CA GLU A 359 -48.48 -4.96 -26.48
C GLU A 359 -49.25 -6.30 -26.46
N LEU A 360 -49.72 -6.70 -25.30
CA LEU A 360 -50.73 -7.72 -25.16
C LEU A 360 -52.10 -7.04 -25.37
N THR A 361 -52.49 -6.98 -26.62
CA THR A 361 -53.91 -6.82 -27.03
C THR A 361 -54.73 -7.98 -26.46
N GLY A 362 -55.85 -7.60 -25.89
CA GLY A 362 -56.79 -8.41 -25.15
C GLY A 362 -57.20 -9.74 -25.80
N ARG A 363 -57.36 -10.74 -24.99
CA ARG A 363 -58.27 -11.88 -25.20
C ARG A 363 -58.94 -12.24 -23.90
N GLN A 364 -60.23 -12.22 -23.98
CA GLN A 364 -61.33 -12.57 -23.15
C GLN A 364 -61.09 -13.74 -22.15
N ALA A 365 -61.67 -13.53 -21.01
CA ALA A 365 -61.90 -14.50 -19.94
C ALA A 365 -62.68 -15.76 -20.46
N SER A 366 -62.31 -16.92 -19.94
CA SER A 366 -63.16 -18.09 -19.84
C SER A 366 -62.79 -18.91 -18.58
N PRO A 367 -63.74 -19.63 -17.97
CA PRO A 367 -63.85 -19.77 -16.55
C PRO A 367 -63.11 -21.00 -15.97
N ALA A 368 -62.92 -20.90 -14.68
CA ALA A 368 -62.53 -21.86 -13.65
C ALA A 368 -62.66 -23.37 -14.03
N HIS A 369 -61.55 -24.08 -13.89
CA HIS A 369 -61.56 -25.49 -13.51
C HIS A 369 -60.88 -25.64 -12.14
N GLU A 370 -61.73 -25.96 -11.19
CA GLU A 370 -61.44 -26.36 -9.82
C GLU A 370 -60.78 -27.73 -9.87
N VAL A 371 -59.51 -27.84 -9.49
CA VAL A 371 -58.81 -29.12 -9.30
C VAL A 371 -58.67 -29.34 -7.81
N ALA A 372 -59.42 -30.34 -7.33
CA ALA A 372 -59.38 -30.80 -5.95
C ALA A 372 -58.02 -31.36 -5.56
N LEU A 373 -57.56 -30.93 -4.37
CA LEU A 373 -56.41 -31.51 -3.69
C LEU A 373 -56.78 -32.88 -3.11
N PRO A 374 -55.92 -33.91 -3.18
CA PRO A 374 -56.16 -35.20 -2.50
C PRO A 374 -55.86 -35.05 -0.99
N ASP A 375 -56.65 -35.80 -0.22
CA ASP A 375 -56.69 -35.96 1.22
C ASP A 375 -55.38 -36.57 1.75
N PRO A 376 -54.86 -36.13 2.92
CA PRO A 376 -53.55 -36.57 3.45
C PRO A 376 -53.56 -37.90 4.22
N ASP A 377 -54.63 -38.73 4.17
CA ASP A 377 -54.73 -39.88 5.04
C ASP A 377 -54.57 -41.25 4.35
N ASP A 378 -54.05 -41.34 3.12
CA ASP A 378 -53.81 -42.61 2.42
C ASP A 378 -52.34 -42.87 2.14
N VAL A 379 -51.49 -43.14 3.18
CA VAL A 379 -50.32 -44.02 3.05
C VAL A 379 -50.14 -44.82 4.34
N ALA A 380 -50.59 -46.07 4.29
CA ALA A 380 -50.18 -47.11 5.22
C ALA A 380 -48.82 -47.69 4.79
#